data_88d17d1731f15d54ae131f4d2fc93182
#
_entry.id   88d17d1731f15d54ae131f4d2fc93182
#
_cell.length_a   1.000
_cell.length_b   1.000
_cell.length_c   1.000
_cell.angle_alpha   90.00
_cell.angle_beta   90.00
_cell.angle_gamma   90.00
#
_symmetry.space_group_name_H-M   'P 1'
#
loop_
_entity.id
_entity.type
_entity.pdbx_description
1 polymer ?
#
loop_
_entity_poly.entity_id
_entity_poly.type
_entity_poly.pdbx_seq_one_letter_code
_entity_poly.pdbx_strand_id
1 'polypeptide(L)'
;MKFIHIADVHLGVTPDAGMPWSETRSRDIWNSFRFMIEQVRRQQADLLLIAGDLFHRQPLKRELKEIAAWFAEISDTEIVLIAGNHDYLHPKSYYRSFEWPEYVHFIGTRDLSAVSLERIHTTVWGCSFWNQEDTRAVYHRDILQKVLQNANTVKNHREAEYDVPFMRGTGAFERFADSGQVDHRRRNFQILLGHGGDDRHHPFRANDIAEAGFDYAAFGHIHKVAQLIPGKVVMAGSLEPTDCNDFGPHGFWMGELTERGTSVSFYPIKKCEYIQQEINVTPELSAYAVSELVRQELQSRKPYQISHVILRGYRDAETELPLDEIAEMERVVRVVDETEPDYQFDLLKQKYDGTLLQKYIEVMEQCPNLELRKKALYYGVQAMLDTAEEGRERIG
;
A
#
# COMPACT_ATOMS: atom_id res chain seq x y z
N MET A 1 16.00 21.79 5.33
CA MET A 1 15.36 21.39 4.06
C MET A 1 14.04 20.70 4.38
N LYS A 2 12.95 21.16 3.79
CA LYS A 2 11.64 20.53 3.89
C LYS A 2 11.40 19.58 2.73
N PHE A 3 10.79 18.44 2.98
CA PHE A 3 10.49 17.49 1.92
C PHE A 3 9.11 16.85 2.08
N ILE A 4 8.57 16.36 0.97
CA ILE A 4 7.39 15.49 0.93
C ILE A 4 7.81 14.15 0.34
N HIS A 5 7.33 13.05 0.96
CA HIS A 5 7.57 11.68 0.52
C HIS A 5 6.26 10.97 0.27
N ILE A 6 6.10 10.48 -0.95
CA ILE A 6 4.97 9.69 -1.42
C ILE A 6 5.44 8.42 -2.14
N ALA A 7 4.56 7.45 -2.26
CA ALA A 7 4.67 6.28 -3.12
C ALA A 7 3.30 5.74 -3.47
N ASP A 8 3.26 4.72 -4.30
CA ASP A 8 2.08 3.87 -4.53
C ASP A 8 0.81 4.71 -4.82
N VAL A 9 0.96 5.70 -5.70
CA VAL A 9 -0.14 6.57 -6.12
C VAL A 9 -1.10 5.83 -7.04
N HIS A 10 -0.57 4.92 -7.86
CA HIS A 10 -1.31 4.09 -8.78
C HIS A 10 -2.28 4.85 -9.69
N LEU A 11 -1.83 5.96 -10.27
CA LEU A 11 -2.64 6.70 -11.24
C LEU A 11 -3.13 5.78 -12.36
N GLY A 12 -4.42 5.84 -12.63
CA GLY A 12 -5.08 5.01 -13.63
C GLY A 12 -5.57 3.66 -13.13
N VAL A 13 -5.49 3.36 -11.82
CA VAL A 13 -6.21 2.23 -11.22
C VAL A 13 -7.71 2.54 -11.17
N THR A 14 -8.51 1.48 -11.24
CA THR A 14 -9.97 1.56 -11.09
C THR A 14 -10.36 0.63 -9.94
N PRO A 15 -10.28 1.11 -8.68
CA PRO A 15 -10.66 0.30 -7.52
C PRO A 15 -12.11 -0.13 -7.59
N ASP A 16 -12.41 -1.31 -7.04
CA ASP A 16 -13.77 -1.87 -6.95
C ASP A 16 -14.49 -1.94 -8.31
N ALA A 17 -13.80 -2.43 -9.35
CA ALA A 17 -14.36 -2.52 -10.70
C ALA A 17 -15.74 -3.21 -10.70
N GLY A 18 -16.74 -2.55 -11.27
CA GLY A 18 -18.12 -3.03 -11.28
C GLY A 18 -19.02 -2.46 -10.17
N MET A 19 -18.44 -1.82 -9.15
CA MET A 19 -19.23 -1.14 -8.11
C MET A 19 -19.66 0.25 -8.55
N PRO A 20 -20.80 0.77 -8.05
CA PRO A 20 -21.35 2.08 -8.46
C PRO A 20 -20.38 3.26 -8.25
N TRP A 21 -19.45 3.15 -7.31
CA TRP A 21 -18.50 4.21 -6.96
C TRP A 21 -17.14 4.08 -7.67
N SER A 22 -16.90 3.02 -8.44
CA SER A 22 -15.60 2.70 -9.03
C SER A 22 -15.00 3.83 -9.89
N GLU A 23 -15.81 4.44 -10.76
CA GLU A 23 -15.35 5.57 -11.58
C GLU A 23 -14.99 6.79 -10.73
N THR A 24 -15.74 7.03 -9.65
CA THR A 24 -15.44 8.10 -8.69
C THR A 24 -14.12 7.83 -8.00
N ARG A 25 -13.85 6.59 -7.59
CA ARG A 25 -12.58 6.21 -6.96
C ARG A 25 -11.37 6.48 -7.84
N SER A 26 -11.42 6.10 -9.12
CA SER A 26 -10.32 6.40 -10.05
C SER A 26 -10.03 7.90 -10.12
N ARG A 27 -11.08 8.74 -10.18
CA ARG A 27 -10.95 10.21 -10.20
C ARG A 27 -10.44 10.76 -8.86
N ASP A 28 -10.85 10.18 -7.74
CA ASP A 28 -10.39 10.61 -6.41
C ASP A 28 -8.88 10.44 -6.24
N ILE A 29 -8.30 9.35 -6.77
CA ILE A 29 -6.85 9.14 -6.76
C ILE A 29 -6.11 10.26 -7.49
N TRP A 30 -6.56 10.64 -8.69
CA TRP A 30 -6.01 11.79 -9.42
C TRP A 30 -6.17 13.10 -8.64
N ASN A 31 -7.33 13.33 -8.04
CA ASN A 31 -7.60 14.53 -7.24
C ASN A 31 -6.73 14.57 -5.98
N SER A 32 -6.46 13.43 -5.36
CA SER A 32 -5.60 13.34 -4.17
C SER A 32 -4.15 13.61 -4.52
N PHE A 33 -3.67 13.12 -5.68
CA PHE A 33 -2.36 13.47 -6.18
C PHE A 33 -2.27 14.98 -6.50
N ARG A 34 -3.27 15.55 -7.15
CA ARG A 34 -3.36 16.99 -7.39
C ARG A 34 -3.33 17.80 -6.08
N PHE A 35 -4.10 17.37 -5.09
CA PHE A 35 -4.10 17.99 -3.76
C PHE A 35 -2.71 17.93 -3.11
N MET A 36 -1.99 16.80 -3.23
CA MET A 36 -0.63 16.65 -2.72
C MET A 36 0.33 17.66 -3.39
N ILE A 37 0.25 17.86 -4.71
CA ILE A 37 1.02 18.89 -5.42
C ILE A 37 0.73 20.28 -4.85
N GLU A 38 -0.53 20.61 -4.56
CA GLU A 38 -0.88 21.86 -3.88
C GLU A 38 -0.23 21.98 -2.50
N GLN A 39 -0.13 20.86 -1.74
CA GLN A 39 0.54 20.88 -0.45
C GLN A 39 2.06 21.11 -0.59
N VAL A 40 2.71 20.51 -1.60
CA VAL A 40 4.13 20.82 -1.91
C VAL A 40 4.34 22.34 -2.04
N ARG A 41 3.50 23.00 -2.83
CA ARG A 41 3.54 24.46 -3.02
C ARG A 41 3.25 25.23 -1.73
N ARG A 42 2.18 24.88 -0.99
CA ARG A 42 1.76 25.59 0.23
C ARG A 42 2.80 25.47 1.35
N GLN A 43 3.44 24.32 1.48
CA GLN A 43 4.48 24.08 2.49
C GLN A 43 5.83 24.61 2.07
N GLN A 44 5.97 25.06 0.81
CA GLN A 44 7.25 25.45 0.23
C GLN A 44 8.29 24.35 0.43
N ALA A 45 7.93 23.13 0.03
CA ALA A 45 8.84 21.99 0.13
C ALA A 45 10.00 22.17 -0.86
N ASP A 46 11.22 21.92 -0.37
CA ASP A 46 12.43 21.98 -1.19
C ASP A 46 12.57 20.74 -2.07
N LEU A 47 11.99 19.59 -1.63
CA LEU A 47 12.15 18.29 -2.29
C LEU A 47 10.84 17.49 -2.23
N LEU A 48 10.46 16.89 -3.37
CA LEU A 48 9.42 15.87 -3.49
C LEU A 48 10.07 14.53 -3.86
N LEU A 49 9.87 13.52 -3.03
CA LEU A 49 10.35 12.16 -3.24
C LEU A 49 9.16 11.27 -3.63
N ILE A 50 9.25 10.61 -4.81
CA ILE A 50 8.24 9.67 -5.32
C ILE A 50 8.87 8.28 -5.40
N ALA A 51 8.57 7.45 -4.42
CA ALA A 51 9.21 6.16 -4.17
C ALA A 51 8.55 5.01 -4.95
N GLY A 52 8.32 5.18 -6.24
CA GLY A 52 7.80 4.17 -7.16
C GLY A 52 6.28 4.11 -7.25
N ASP A 53 5.79 3.33 -8.20
CA ASP A 53 4.37 3.06 -8.49
C ASP A 53 3.53 4.35 -8.59
N LEU A 54 4.05 5.34 -9.31
CA LEU A 54 3.28 6.53 -9.64
C LEU A 54 2.07 6.17 -10.51
N PHE A 55 2.22 5.18 -11.40
CA PHE A 55 1.14 4.66 -12.24
C PHE A 55 0.86 3.19 -11.93
N HIS A 56 -0.42 2.82 -12.00
CA HIS A 56 -0.85 1.42 -11.80
C HIS A 56 -0.42 0.47 -12.94
N ARG A 57 -0.07 1.03 -14.07
CA ARG A 57 0.37 0.33 -15.29
C ARG A 57 1.40 1.16 -16.01
N GLN A 58 1.92 0.66 -17.12
CA GLN A 58 2.79 1.44 -17.98
C GLN A 58 2.14 2.78 -18.37
N PRO A 59 2.78 3.92 -18.04
CA PRO A 59 2.19 5.23 -18.28
C PRO A 59 2.06 5.51 -19.78
N LEU A 60 1.00 6.20 -20.14
CA LEU A 60 0.83 6.73 -21.49
C LEU A 60 1.56 8.09 -21.61
N LYS A 61 2.04 8.42 -22.80
CA LYS A 61 2.74 9.71 -23.05
C LYS A 61 1.88 10.93 -22.65
N ARG A 62 0.55 10.85 -22.81
CA ARG A 62 -0.37 11.91 -22.39
C ARG A 62 -0.42 12.09 -20.87
N GLU A 63 -0.36 10.98 -20.11
CA GLU A 63 -0.36 10.98 -18.65
C GLU A 63 0.95 11.60 -18.12
N LEU A 64 2.10 11.24 -18.70
CA LEU A 64 3.38 11.87 -18.35
C LEU A 64 3.39 13.38 -18.63
N LYS A 65 2.77 13.81 -19.73
CA LYS A 65 2.63 15.25 -20.04
C LYS A 65 1.75 15.98 -19.02
N GLU A 66 0.67 15.34 -18.58
CA GLU A 66 -0.22 15.91 -17.57
C GLU A 66 0.51 16.06 -16.23
N ILE A 67 1.22 15.03 -15.79
CA ILE A 67 2.04 15.08 -14.56
C ILE A 67 3.13 16.15 -14.68
N ALA A 68 3.82 16.24 -15.82
CA ALA A 68 4.84 17.27 -16.04
C ALA A 68 4.24 18.70 -16.00
N ALA A 69 3.00 18.89 -16.47
CA ALA A 69 2.31 20.16 -16.37
C ALA A 69 1.98 20.52 -14.90
N TRP A 70 1.61 19.54 -14.09
CA TRP A 70 1.39 19.77 -12.64
C TRP A 70 2.70 20.03 -11.90
N PHE A 71 3.77 19.35 -12.25
CA PHE A 71 5.10 19.61 -11.70
C PHE A 71 5.58 21.03 -12.04
N ALA A 72 5.19 21.60 -13.18
CA ALA A 72 5.53 22.97 -13.53
C ALA A 72 4.96 24.02 -12.55
N GLU A 73 3.92 23.69 -11.80
CA GLU A 73 3.34 24.57 -10.76
C GLU A 73 4.18 24.61 -9.47
N ILE A 74 5.15 23.69 -9.34
CA ILE A 74 6.06 23.56 -8.21
C ILE A 74 7.53 23.56 -8.69
N SER A 75 7.85 24.31 -9.73
CA SER A 75 9.19 24.34 -10.37
C SER A 75 10.32 24.77 -9.43
N ASP A 76 10.01 25.39 -8.31
CA ASP A 76 10.98 25.72 -7.26
C ASP A 76 11.32 24.52 -6.35
N THR A 77 10.62 23.40 -6.49
CA THR A 77 10.85 22.15 -5.75
C THR A 77 11.66 21.18 -6.60
N GLU A 78 12.73 20.60 -6.07
CA GLU A 78 13.39 19.46 -6.70
C GLU A 78 12.49 18.21 -6.59
N ILE A 79 12.30 17.49 -7.68
CA ILE A 79 11.46 16.29 -7.70
C ILE A 79 12.33 15.10 -8.11
N VAL A 80 12.40 14.10 -7.23
CA VAL A 80 13.13 12.86 -7.53
C VAL A 80 12.14 11.69 -7.53
N LEU A 81 12.14 10.93 -8.62
CA LEU A 81 11.25 9.79 -8.75
C LEU A 81 11.95 8.56 -9.32
N ILE A 82 11.46 7.40 -8.94
CA ILE A 82 11.84 6.08 -9.46
C ILE A 82 10.59 5.37 -9.99
N ALA A 83 10.77 4.38 -10.86
CA ALA A 83 9.70 3.45 -11.24
C ALA A 83 9.63 2.30 -10.21
N GLY A 84 8.41 1.91 -9.84
CA GLY A 84 8.14 0.72 -9.03
C GLY A 84 7.89 -0.52 -9.87
N ASN A 85 7.23 -1.52 -9.29
CA ASN A 85 6.97 -2.80 -9.95
C ASN A 85 5.73 -2.79 -10.86
N HIS A 86 4.82 -1.83 -10.72
CA HIS A 86 3.69 -1.65 -11.64
C HIS A 86 4.05 -0.84 -12.87
N ASP A 87 4.82 0.22 -12.70
CA ASP A 87 5.23 1.12 -13.79
C ASP A 87 6.70 0.93 -14.21
N TYR A 88 7.23 -0.30 -14.04
CA TYR A 88 8.63 -0.68 -14.29
C TYR A 88 9.12 -0.30 -15.69
N LEU A 89 10.44 -0.20 -15.87
CA LEU A 89 11.08 0.24 -17.11
C LEU A 89 11.08 -0.83 -18.20
N HIS A 90 9.91 -1.16 -18.71
CA HIS A 90 9.76 -2.00 -19.87
C HIS A 90 10.50 -1.40 -21.10
N PRO A 91 11.04 -2.20 -22.05
CA PRO A 91 11.74 -1.68 -23.24
C PRO A 91 10.98 -0.65 -24.06
N LYS A 92 9.62 -0.70 -24.02
CA LYS A 92 8.73 0.25 -24.70
C LYS A 92 8.12 1.29 -23.74
N SER A 93 8.57 1.36 -22.49
CA SER A 93 8.04 2.33 -21.53
C SER A 93 8.34 3.76 -21.98
N TYR A 94 7.31 4.61 -21.92
CA TYR A 94 7.48 6.03 -22.24
C TYR A 94 8.36 6.76 -21.21
N TYR A 95 8.53 6.28 -20.00
CA TYR A 95 9.51 6.81 -19.05
C TYR A 95 10.93 6.93 -19.66
N ARG A 96 11.31 6.00 -20.53
CA ARG A 96 12.64 5.94 -21.13
C ARG A 96 12.91 7.02 -22.18
N SER A 97 11.85 7.57 -22.77
CA SER A 97 11.93 8.55 -23.86
C SER A 97 11.26 9.88 -23.51
N PHE A 98 10.74 10.02 -22.30
CA PHE A 98 10.10 11.24 -21.86
C PHE A 98 11.16 12.21 -21.34
N GLU A 99 11.14 13.43 -21.88
CA GLU A 99 12.03 14.51 -21.44
C GLU A 99 11.37 15.25 -20.28
N TRP A 100 11.92 15.05 -19.09
CA TRP A 100 11.49 15.75 -17.89
C TRP A 100 12.08 17.15 -17.82
N PRO A 101 11.40 18.12 -17.18
CA PRO A 101 11.99 19.41 -16.85
C PRO A 101 13.25 19.27 -15.96
N GLU A 102 14.14 20.27 -15.98
CA GLU A 102 15.42 20.22 -15.26
C GLU A 102 15.32 19.97 -13.74
N TYR A 103 14.23 20.41 -13.12
CA TYR A 103 13.94 20.19 -11.70
C TYR A 103 13.29 18.82 -11.39
N VAL A 104 13.10 17.95 -12.40
CA VAL A 104 12.54 16.62 -12.26
C VAL A 104 13.58 15.57 -12.63
N HIS A 105 13.99 14.80 -11.66
CA HIS A 105 15.09 13.83 -11.76
C HIS A 105 14.52 12.41 -11.71
N PHE A 106 14.45 11.76 -12.86
CA PHE A 106 14.03 10.36 -12.95
C PHE A 106 15.24 9.43 -12.86
N ILE A 107 15.34 8.65 -11.77
CA ILE A 107 16.40 7.65 -11.60
C ILE A 107 15.95 6.35 -12.28
N GLY A 108 16.27 6.21 -13.56
CA GLY A 108 15.88 5.08 -14.40
C GLY A 108 16.88 3.92 -14.44
N THR A 109 17.90 3.90 -13.60
CA THR A 109 18.93 2.84 -13.56
C THR A 109 18.43 1.61 -12.82
N ARG A 110 18.92 0.42 -13.22
CA ARG A 110 18.63 -0.84 -12.57
C ARG A 110 19.39 -1.02 -11.25
N ASP A 111 20.58 -0.46 -11.19
CA ASP A 111 21.44 -0.46 -10.01
C ASP A 111 21.39 0.90 -9.35
N LEU A 112 21.77 0.96 -8.06
CA LEU A 112 21.77 2.21 -7.31
C LEU A 112 22.62 3.27 -8.00
N SER A 113 22.02 4.40 -8.29
CA SER A 113 22.69 5.58 -8.82
C SER A 113 22.27 6.83 -8.04
N ALA A 114 23.00 7.93 -8.22
CA ALA A 114 22.79 9.14 -7.46
C ALA A 114 22.42 10.32 -8.34
N VAL A 115 21.58 11.18 -7.79
CA VAL A 115 21.32 12.53 -8.30
C VAL A 115 21.79 13.54 -7.26
N SER A 116 22.66 14.46 -7.65
CA SER A 116 23.13 15.56 -6.80
C SER A 116 22.26 16.79 -7.00
N LEU A 117 21.65 17.26 -5.93
CA LEU A 117 20.75 18.43 -5.90
C LEU A 117 21.50 19.58 -5.22
N GLU A 118 22.33 20.27 -5.99
CA GLU A 118 23.25 21.29 -5.48
C GLU A 118 22.51 22.42 -4.75
N ARG A 119 21.36 22.85 -5.26
CA ARG A 119 20.54 23.93 -4.69
C ARG A 119 20.14 23.68 -3.24
N ILE A 120 19.92 22.42 -2.87
CA ILE A 120 19.45 22.02 -1.54
C ILE A 120 20.49 21.18 -0.77
N HIS A 121 21.73 21.11 -1.27
CA HIS A 121 22.84 20.35 -0.67
C HIS A 121 22.43 18.91 -0.31
N THR A 122 21.85 18.18 -1.27
CA THR A 122 21.32 16.83 -1.04
C THR A 122 21.70 15.91 -2.19
N THR A 123 22.06 14.69 -1.86
CA THR A 123 22.21 13.60 -2.84
C THR A 123 21.15 12.55 -2.60
N VAL A 124 20.37 12.22 -3.63
CA VAL A 124 19.37 11.17 -3.60
C VAL A 124 19.87 9.97 -4.36
N TRP A 125 19.89 8.82 -3.70
CA TRP A 125 20.28 7.53 -4.24
C TRP A 125 19.05 6.68 -4.49
N GLY A 126 18.97 6.04 -5.66
CA GLY A 126 17.83 5.20 -5.98
C GLY A 126 18.10 4.26 -7.13
N CYS A 127 17.15 3.39 -7.39
CA CYS A 127 17.10 2.55 -8.59
C CYS A 127 15.64 2.27 -8.94
N SER A 128 15.38 1.97 -10.21
CA SER A 128 14.05 1.64 -10.71
C SER A 128 13.91 0.15 -11.01
N PHE A 129 12.69 -0.35 -10.95
CA PHE A 129 12.33 -1.67 -11.43
C PHE A 129 12.42 -1.74 -12.97
N TRP A 130 12.96 -2.84 -13.48
CA TRP A 130 13.05 -3.13 -14.91
C TRP A 130 12.21 -4.34 -15.31
N ASN A 131 11.68 -5.05 -14.34
CA ASN A 131 10.70 -6.12 -14.46
C ASN A 131 9.67 -5.97 -13.33
N GLN A 132 8.57 -6.64 -13.44
CA GLN A 132 7.54 -6.64 -12.41
C GLN A 132 8.04 -7.22 -11.08
N GLU A 133 8.92 -8.21 -11.14
CA GLU A 133 9.57 -8.80 -9.96
C GLU A 133 11.10 -8.61 -10.07
N ASP A 134 11.73 -8.29 -8.96
CA ASP A 134 13.19 -8.23 -8.82
C ASP A 134 13.59 -8.63 -7.39
N THR A 135 14.13 -9.83 -7.26
CA THR A 135 14.51 -10.43 -5.97
C THR A 135 15.91 -10.02 -5.49
N ARG A 136 16.59 -9.10 -6.19
CA ARG A 136 17.92 -8.66 -5.80
C ARG A 136 17.88 -7.87 -4.50
N ALA A 137 18.81 -8.17 -3.59
CA ALA A 137 18.96 -7.44 -2.33
C ALA A 137 19.77 -6.14 -2.53
N VAL A 138 19.26 -5.23 -3.38
CA VAL A 138 19.95 -3.97 -3.75
C VAL A 138 20.17 -3.04 -2.56
N TYR A 139 19.37 -3.18 -1.51
CA TYR A 139 19.46 -2.38 -0.27
C TYR A 139 20.22 -3.11 0.85
N HIS A 140 21.05 -4.11 0.50
CA HIS A 140 21.92 -4.77 1.47
C HIS A 140 22.98 -3.79 1.99
N ARG A 141 23.27 -3.85 3.29
CA ARG A 141 24.19 -2.94 4.01
C ARG A 141 25.51 -2.72 3.29
N ASP A 142 26.16 -3.79 2.83
CA ASP A 142 27.49 -3.70 2.20
C ASP A 142 27.44 -2.95 0.87
N ILE A 143 26.34 -3.09 0.11
CA ILE A 143 26.11 -2.35 -1.14
C ILE A 143 25.93 -0.87 -0.82
N LEU A 144 25.05 -0.56 0.12
CA LEU A 144 24.73 0.81 0.54
C LEU A 144 25.96 1.54 1.08
N GLN A 145 26.78 0.89 1.90
CA GLN A 145 28.02 1.47 2.42
C GLN A 145 29.04 1.74 1.32
N LYS A 146 29.19 0.82 0.35
CA LYS A 146 30.11 1.00 -0.78
C LYS A 146 29.73 2.19 -1.64
N VAL A 147 28.43 2.38 -1.96
CA VAL A 147 27.99 3.54 -2.77
C VAL A 147 28.24 4.85 -2.05
N LEU A 148 27.98 4.95 -0.74
CA LEU A 148 28.25 6.15 0.05
C LEU A 148 29.76 6.44 0.20
N GLN A 149 30.61 5.43 0.35
CA GLN A 149 32.07 5.58 0.40
C GLN A 149 32.61 6.10 -0.93
N ASN A 150 32.17 5.53 -2.04
CA ASN A 150 32.56 5.95 -3.39
C ASN A 150 32.17 7.39 -3.68
N ALA A 151 30.96 7.83 -3.25
CA ALA A 151 30.54 9.23 -3.39
C ALA A 151 31.46 10.21 -2.65
N ASN A 152 31.94 9.83 -1.48
CA ASN A 152 32.89 10.65 -0.71
C ASN A 152 34.29 10.71 -1.36
N THR A 153 34.67 9.66 -2.11
CA THR A 153 35.97 9.59 -2.81
C THR A 153 35.94 10.38 -4.13
N VAL A 154 34.81 10.37 -4.86
CA VAL A 154 34.66 11.09 -6.13
C VAL A 154 34.66 12.61 -5.92
N LYS A 155 34.25 13.11 -4.74
CA LYS A 155 34.44 14.54 -4.39
C LYS A 155 35.92 14.96 -4.33
N ASN A 156 36.86 14.02 -4.19
CA ASN A 156 38.29 14.26 -4.16
C ASN A 156 39.01 14.03 -5.50
N HIS A 157 38.35 13.45 -6.49
CA HIS A 157 38.90 13.23 -7.84
C HIS A 157 37.88 13.63 -8.89
N ARG A 158 38.05 14.80 -9.50
CA ARG A 158 37.44 15.11 -10.79
C ARG A 158 38.01 14.16 -11.83
N GLU A 159 37.12 13.55 -12.62
CA GLU A 159 37.37 12.65 -13.75
C GLU A 159 37.42 11.16 -13.43
N ALA A 160 36.25 10.52 -13.48
CA ALA A 160 36.11 9.17 -13.99
C ALA A 160 34.84 9.11 -14.85
N GLU A 161 35.03 8.97 -16.16
CA GLU A 161 33.99 8.68 -17.13
C GLU A 161 33.28 7.39 -16.74
N TYR A 162 32.03 7.52 -16.30
CA TYR A 162 31.11 6.37 -16.30
C TYR A 162 30.48 6.28 -17.69
N ASP A 163 30.92 5.34 -18.46
CA ASP A 163 30.33 4.97 -19.74
C ASP A 163 28.94 4.36 -19.50
N VAL A 164 27.92 5.21 -19.42
CA VAL A 164 26.50 4.81 -19.38
C VAL A 164 25.95 5.10 -20.78
N PRO A 165 25.75 4.08 -21.63
CA PRO A 165 25.40 4.29 -23.05
C PRO A 165 24.07 5.01 -23.31
N PHE A 166 23.34 5.41 -22.27
CA PHE A 166 21.95 5.91 -22.40
C PHE A 166 21.74 7.39 -22.01
N MET A 167 22.75 8.10 -21.47
CA MET A 167 22.62 9.51 -21.06
C MET A 167 23.22 10.51 -22.08
N ARG A 168 23.36 10.13 -23.35
CA ARG A 168 23.71 11.09 -24.42
C ARG A 168 22.43 11.78 -24.94
N GLY A 169 21.83 12.64 -24.13
CA GLY A 169 20.65 13.39 -24.58
C GLY A 169 20.27 14.62 -23.79
N THR A 170 20.85 14.83 -22.62
CA THR A 170 20.60 16.05 -21.86
C THR A 170 21.90 16.84 -21.72
N GLY A 171 22.05 17.85 -22.56
CA GLY A 171 23.20 18.80 -22.55
C GLY A 171 23.27 19.67 -21.29
N ALA A 172 22.93 19.12 -20.11
CA ALA A 172 22.94 19.79 -18.81
C ALA A 172 24.27 19.69 -18.06
N PHE A 173 25.19 18.82 -18.50
CA PHE A 173 26.46 18.63 -17.78
C PHE A 173 27.54 19.72 -18.08
N GLU A 174 27.37 20.58 -19.09
CA GLU A 174 28.44 21.51 -19.49
C GLU A 174 28.18 23.00 -19.21
N ARG A 175 27.08 23.42 -18.54
CA ARG A 175 26.76 24.85 -18.39
C ARG A 175 26.75 25.46 -17.00
N PHE A 176 27.07 24.71 -15.95
CA PHE A 176 27.12 25.29 -14.60
C PHE A 176 28.53 25.43 -14.02
N ALA A 177 29.48 25.82 -14.85
CA ALA A 177 30.83 26.11 -14.38
C ALA A 177 31.05 27.58 -14.01
N ASP A 178 30.02 28.42 -13.97
CA ASP A 178 30.25 29.82 -13.54
C ASP A 178 28.97 30.50 -13.04
N SER A 179 28.74 30.49 -11.71
CA SER A 179 28.19 31.62 -10.95
C SER A 179 27.82 31.17 -9.51
N GLY A 180 28.54 31.68 -8.55
CA GLY A 180 28.19 31.61 -7.14
C GLY A 180 29.11 30.70 -6.32
N GLN A 181 29.78 31.27 -5.35
CA GLN A 181 30.55 30.54 -4.34
C GLN A 181 29.63 29.53 -3.66
N VAL A 182 29.74 28.26 -4.05
CA VAL A 182 29.12 27.16 -3.28
C VAL A 182 29.75 27.18 -1.89
N ASP A 183 28.94 27.39 -0.85
CA ASP A 183 29.40 27.31 0.53
C ASP A 183 29.75 25.86 0.88
N HIS A 184 30.97 25.46 0.64
CA HIS A 184 31.50 24.12 0.91
C HIS A 184 31.47 23.72 2.39
N ARG A 185 30.96 24.56 3.29
CA ARG A 185 30.86 24.32 4.73
C ARG A 185 29.55 23.62 5.11
N ARG A 186 28.54 23.64 4.25
CA ARG A 186 27.26 22.96 4.53
C ARG A 186 27.36 21.46 4.27
N ARG A 187 26.85 20.67 5.21
CA ARG A 187 26.72 19.21 5.08
C ARG A 187 25.82 18.87 3.89
N ASN A 188 26.25 17.93 3.05
CA ASN A 188 25.44 17.37 2.00
C ASN A 188 24.65 16.17 2.53
N PHE A 189 23.33 16.26 2.55
CA PHE A 189 22.45 15.20 3.02
C PHE A 189 22.41 14.02 2.06
N GLN A 190 22.29 12.82 2.59
CA GLN A 190 22.22 11.57 1.84
C GLN A 190 20.84 10.93 2.03
N ILE A 191 20.06 10.82 0.97
CA ILE A 191 18.72 10.22 0.99
C ILE A 191 18.75 8.95 0.13
N LEU A 192 18.16 7.87 0.62
CA LEU A 192 17.87 6.67 -0.15
C LEU A 192 16.40 6.70 -0.58
N LEU A 193 16.15 6.59 -1.88
CA LEU A 193 14.82 6.47 -2.47
C LEU A 193 14.66 5.05 -3.01
N GLY A 194 13.76 4.28 -2.43
CA GLY A 194 13.59 2.86 -2.73
C GLY A 194 12.15 2.44 -2.93
N HIS A 195 11.99 1.28 -3.57
CA HIS A 195 10.70 0.60 -3.73
C HIS A 195 10.90 -0.89 -3.49
N GLY A 196 10.05 -1.52 -2.68
CA GLY A 196 10.17 -2.93 -2.34
C GLY A 196 10.02 -3.21 -0.84
N GLY A 197 10.48 -4.40 -0.42
CA GLY A 197 10.46 -4.82 1.00
C GLY A 197 9.84 -6.18 1.26
N ASP A 198 9.42 -6.92 0.21
CA ASP A 198 9.04 -8.32 0.30
C ASP A 198 10.02 -9.22 -0.48
N ASP A 199 9.83 -10.53 -0.43
CA ASP A 199 10.75 -11.51 -1.00
C ASP A 199 10.86 -11.43 -2.54
N ARG A 200 9.89 -10.84 -3.23
CA ARG A 200 9.85 -10.69 -4.69
C ARG A 200 10.30 -9.33 -5.18
N HIS A 201 10.29 -8.32 -4.30
CA HIS A 201 10.49 -6.93 -4.66
C HIS A 201 11.57 -6.30 -3.77
N HIS A 202 12.83 -6.34 -4.21
CA HIS A 202 13.99 -5.78 -3.53
C HIS A 202 13.95 -5.99 -2.00
N PRO A 203 14.11 -7.23 -1.51
CA PRO A 203 14.06 -7.52 -0.09
C PRO A 203 15.11 -6.74 0.69
N PHE A 204 14.74 -6.22 1.87
CA PHE A 204 15.65 -5.50 2.73
C PHE A 204 15.33 -5.67 4.23
N ARG A 205 16.27 -5.30 5.06
CA ARG A 205 16.10 -5.12 6.50
C ARG A 205 16.28 -3.66 6.87
N ALA A 206 15.31 -3.10 7.59
CA ALA A 206 15.33 -1.67 7.95
C ALA A 206 16.59 -1.28 8.73
N ASN A 207 17.11 -2.17 9.58
CA ASN A 207 18.35 -1.94 10.33
C ASN A 207 19.57 -1.82 9.41
N ASP A 208 19.67 -2.62 8.35
CA ASP A 208 20.77 -2.54 7.38
C ASP A 208 20.84 -1.17 6.71
N ILE A 209 19.67 -0.61 6.38
CA ILE A 209 19.53 0.73 5.80
C ILE A 209 19.89 1.81 6.83
N ALA A 210 19.36 1.68 8.05
CA ALA A 210 19.62 2.63 9.13
C ALA A 210 21.10 2.73 9.48
N GLU A 211 21.83 1.62 9.44
CA GLU A 211 23.25 1.53 9.75
C GLU A 211 24.17 1.90 8.57
N ALA A 212 23.64 1.98 7.34
CA ALA A 212 24.42 2.30 6.15
C ALA A 212 24.92 3.76 6.14
N GLY A 213 24.23 4.71 6.81
CA GLY A 213 24.70 6.09 6.95
C GLY A 213 23.86 7.13 6.20
N PHE A 214 22.69 6.76 5.65
CA PHE A 214 21.74 7.71 5.07
C PHE A 214 21.09 8.56 6.16
N ASP A 215 20.76 9.80 5.82
CA ASP A 215 20.02 10.72 6.69
C ASP A 215 18.54 10.39 6.73
N TYR A 216 18.00 9.95 5.59
CA TYR A 216 16.62 9.50 5.42
C TYR A 216 16.53 8.43 4.33
N ALA A 217 15.62 7.49 4.52
CA ALA A 217 15.32 6.47 3.52
C ALA A 217 13.80 6.43 3.28
N ALA A 218 13.43 6.77 2.05
CA ALA A 218 12.05 6.88 1.56
C ALA A 218 11.70 5.65 0.76
N PHE A 219 10.73 4.86 1.23
CA PHE A 219 10.31 3.62 0.59
C PHE A 219 8.83 3.62 0.21
N GLY A 220 8.51 2.93 -0.90
CA GLY A 220 7.19 2.52 -1.34
C GLY A 220 7.08 1.00 -1.48
N HIS A 221 6.00 0.53 -2.11
CA HIS A 221 5.60 -0.85 -2.39
C HIS A 221 4.59 -1.43 -1.39
N ILE A 222 4.81 -1.25 -0.11
CA ILE A 222 3.85 -1.72 0.90
C ILE A 222 2.86 -0.58 1.16
N HIS A 223 1.60 -0.80 0.84
CA HIS A 223 0.55 0.23 0.93
C HIS A 223 0.25 0.70 2.36
N LYS A 224 0.81 0.03 3.38
CA LYS A 224 0.67 0.42 4.78
C LYS A 224 1.74 1.43 5.18
N VAL A 225 1.28 2.57 5.68
CA VAL A 225 2.13 3.62 6.24
C VAL A 225 2.87 3.13 7.48
N ALA A 226 4.19 3.31 7.53
CA ALA A 226 5.00 2.90 8.68
C ALA A 226 6.32 3.67 8.77
N GLN A 227 6.76 3.95 9.99
CA GLN A 227 8.14 4.27 10.28
C GLN A 227 8.85 2.98 10.72
N LEU A 228 9.55 2.32 9.81
CA LEU A 228 10.29 1.08 10.11
C LEU A 228 11.42 1.34 11.11
N ILE A 229 12.09 2.49 10.97
CA ILE A 229 12.96 3.09 11.97
C ILE A 229 12.52 4.55 12.11
N PRO A 230 12.10 5.01 13.31
CA PRO A 230 11.56 6.34 13.51
C PRO A 230 12.45 7.46 12.95
N GLY A 231 11.86 8.32 12.12
CA GLY A 231 12.53 9.44 11.47
C GLY A 231 13.63 9.07 10.47
N LYS A 232 13.89 7.78 10.21
CA LYS A 232 15.04 7.37 9.40
C LYS A 232 14.71 6.45 8.23
N VAL A 233 13.91 5.39 8.45
CA VAL A 233 13.47 4.47 7.39
C VAL A 233 11.97 4.44 7.39
N VAL A 234 11.37 5.00 6.34
CA VAL A 234 9.93 5.27 6.31
C VAL A 234 9.30 4.65 5.06
N MET A 235 8.22 3.90 5.27
CA MET A 235 7.34 3.39 4.24
C MET A 235 6.21 4.40 4.02
N ALA A 236 6.06 4.90 2.80
CA ALA A 236 5.05 5.92 2.49
C ALA A 236 3.63 5.40 2.71
N GLY A 237 3.38 4.16 2.36
CA GLY A 237 2.04 3.66 2.11
C GLY A 237 1.50 4.22 0.79
N SER A 238 0.32 3.80 0.39
CA SER A 238 -0.34 4.37 -0.78
C SER A 238 -0.99 5.72 -0.46
N LEU A 239 -1.05 6.60 -1.47
CA LEU A 239 -1.65 7.93 -1.33
C LEU A 239 -3.15 7.86 -1.05
N GLU A 240 -3.84 6.92 -1.71
CA GLU A 240 -5.23 6.52 -1.52
C GLU A 240 -5.30 4.99 -1.49
N PRO A 241 -6.31 4.37 -0.87
CA PRO A 241 -6.47 2.93 -0.96
C PRO A 241 -6.75 2.51 -2.41
N THR A 242 -6.09 1.48 -2.88
CA THR A 242 -6.19 0.98 -4.26
C THR A 242 -7.01 -0.30 -4.38
N ASP A 243 -7.26 -0.95 -3.25
CA ASP A 243 -7.99 -2.22 -3.12
C ASP A 243 -8.83 -2.21 -1.85
N CYS A 244 -9.91 -3.00 -1.82
CA CYS A 244 -10.80 -3.11 -0.66
C CYS A 244 -10.15 -3.73 0.59
N ASN A 245 -8.94 -4.27 0.48
CA ASN A 245 -8.15 -4.77 1.60
C ASN A 245 -7.11 -3.76 2.11
N ASP A 246 -7.00 -2.60 1.46
CA ASP A 246 -6.11 -1.50 1.89
C ASP A 246 -6.74 -0.74 3.06
N PHE A 247 -6.78 -1.39 4.23
CA PHE A 247 -7.30 -0.77 5.45
C PHE A 247 -6.27 0.13 6.11
N GLY A 248 -6.76 1.19 6.75
CA GLY A 248 -5.95 2.09 7.56
C GLY A 248 -5.75 3.47 6.94
N PRO A 249 -4.82 4.28 7.46
CA PRO A 249 -4.59 5.62 6.97
C PRO A 249 -3.81 5.63 5.67
N HIS A 250 -4.24 6.46 4.71
CA HIS A 250 -3.58 6.75 3.44
C HIS A 250 -3.23 8.23 3.36
N GLY A 251 -2.17 8.57 2.63
CA GLY A 251 -1.70 9.94 2.54
C GLY A 251 -0.23 10.04 2.19
N PHE A 252 0.46 11.02 2.80
CA PHE A 252 1.87 11.27 2.51
C PHE A 252 2.63 11.75 3.75
N TRP A 253 3.94 11.64 3.70
CA TRP A 253 4.81 12.16 4.75
C TRP A 253 5.31 13.55 4.40
N MET A 254 5.29 14.44 5.40
CA MET A 254 6.01 15.72 5.37
C MET A 254 7.18 15.63 6.33
N GLY A 255 8.35 16.03 5.89
CA GLY A 255 9.57 15.95 6.68
C GLY A 255 10.40 17.21 6.65
N GLU A 256 11.21 17.35 7.67
CA GLU A 256 12.27 18.33 7.73
C GLU A 256 13.60 17.64 8.07
N LEU A 257 14.61 17.95 7.26
CA LEU A 257 15.95 17.41 7.38
C LEU A 257 16.90 18.54 7.77
N THR A 258 17.54 18.37 8.92
CA THR A 258 18.46 19.35 9.52
C THR A 258 19.76 18.67 9.94
N GLU A 259 20.76 19.44 10.32
CA GLU A 259 22.01 18.88 10.88
C GLU A 259 21.78 18.10 12.18
N ARG A 260 20.66 18.34 12.87
CA ARG A 260 20.29 17.64 14.10
C ARG A 260 19.57 16.31 13.87
N GLY A 261 19.17 16.04 12.61
CA GLY A 261 18.45 14.83 12.20
C GLY A 261 17.19 15.13 11.41
N THR A 262 16.42 14.09 11.17
CA THR A 262 15.19 14.10 10.37
C THR A 262 13.97 13.99 11.28
N SER A 263 12.99 14.84 11.04
CA SER A 263 11.65 14.72 11.62
C SER A 263 10.62 14.52 10.51
N VAL A 264 9.65 13.64 10.74
CA VAL A 264 8.57 13.37 9.78
C VAL A 264 7.22 13.35 10.48
N SER A 265 6.20 13.84 9.77
CA SER A 265 4.80 13.80 10.17
C SER A 265 3.94 13.28 9.04
N PHE A 266 3.03 12.35 9.34
CA PHE A 266 2.10 11.82 8.35
C PHE A 266 0.92 12.76 8.16
N TYR A 267 0.58 13.04 6.91
CA TYR A 267 -0.59 13.84 6.52
C TYR A 267 -1.63 12.91 5.87
N PRO A 268 -2.73 12.60 6.56
CA PRO A 268 -3.75 11.70 6.01
C PRO A 268 -4.60 12.40 4.95
N ILE A 269 -4.87 11.70 3.85
CA ILE A 269 -5.88 12.02 2.86
C ILE A 269 -7.13 11.19 3.17
N LYS A 270 -8.32 11.80 3.07
CA LYS A 270 -9.59 11.18 3.44
C LYS A 270 -10.65 11.36 2.34
N LYS A 271 -10.33 10.90 1.12
CA LYS A 271 -11.31 10.84 0.04
C LYS A 271 -12.06 9.52 0.03
N CYS A 272 -11.36 8.44 0.40
CA CYS A 272 -11.92 7.13 0.63
C CYS A 272 -11.22 6.45 1.82
N GLU A 273 -11.96 5.60 2.51
CA GLU A 273 -11.46 4.76 3.58
C GLU A 273 -12.24 3.44 3.57
N TYR A 274 -11.54 2.32 3.44
CA TYR A 274 -12.17 1.02 3.67
C TYR A 274 -12.16 0.72 5.17
N ILE A 275 -13.32 0.31 5.68
CA ILE A 275 -13.50 -0.04 7.08
C ILE A 275 -14.05 -1.45 7.22
N GLN A 276 -13.61 -2.17 8.25
CA GLN A 276 -14.24 -3.41 8.66
C GLN A 276 -15.32 -3.13 9.70
N GLN A 277 -16.51 -3.61 9.45
CA GLN A 277 -17.64 -3.54 10.39
C GLN A 277 -18.01 -4.95 10.82
N GLU A 278 -17.70 -5.27 12.06
CA GLU A 278 -18.05 -6.53 12.68
C GLU A 278 -19.45 -6.42 13.29
N ILE A 279 -20.34 -7.30 12.84
CA ILE A 279 -21.73 -7.37 13.28
C ILE A 279 -21.90 -8.65 14.08
N ASN A 280 -22.27 -8.53 15.35
CA ASN A 280 -22.51 -9.68 16.20
C ASN A 280 -23.93 -10.23 15.97
N VAL A 281 -24.01 -11.44 15.44
CA VAL A 281 -25.24 -12.19 15.21
C VAL A 281 -25.50 -13.09 16.41
N THR A 282 -26.76 -13.18 16.84
CA THR A 282 -27.19 -14.11 17.88
C THR A 282 -28.33 -15.03 17.38
N PRO A 283 -28.53 -16.21 17.98
CA PRO A 283 -29.51 -17.17 17.48
C PRO A 283 -30.96 -16.68 17.48
N GLU A 284 -31.27 -15.64 18.26
CA GLU A 284 -32.60 -15.03 18.32
C GLU A 284 -32.90 -14.09 17.14
N LEU A 285 -31.89 -13.72 16.37
CA LEU A 285 -32.05 -12.80 15.23
C LEU A 285 -32.56 -13.55 14.01
N SER A 286 -33.68 -13.13 13.47
CA SER A 286 -34.12 -13.54 12.14
C SER A 286 -33.23 -12.93 11.05
N ALA A 287 -33.27 -13.50 9.84
CA ALA A 287 -32.60 -12.94 8.65
C ALA A 287 -32.90 -11.44 8.45
N TYR A 288 -34.17 -11.07 8.57
CA TYR A 288 -34.60 -9.66 8.49
C TYR A 288 -33.98 -8.78 9.59
N ALA A 289 -33.93 -9.30 10.84
CA ALA A 289 -33.35 -8.54 11.94
C ALA A 289 -31.83 -8.33 11.75
N VAL A 290 -31.13 -9.30 11.16
CA VAL A 290 -29.71 -9.17 10.79
C VAL A 290 -29.54 -8.08 9.72
N SER A 291 -30.36 -8.06 8.65
CA SER A 291 -30.32 -6.99 7.65
C SER A 291 -30.53 -5.61 8.26
N GLU A 292 -31.52 -5.46 9.16
CA GLU A 292 -31.80 -4.18 9.82
C GLU A 292 -30.66 -3.76 10.77
N LEU A 293 -30.08 -4.69 11.49
CA LEU A 293 -28.90 -4.41 12.33
C LEU A 293 -27.72 -3.90 11.50
N VAL A 294 -27.40 -4.58 10.38
CA VAL A 294 -26.38 -4.11 9.45
C VAL A 294 -26.71 -2.74 8.93
N ARG A 295 -27.95 -2.49 8.50
CA ARG A 295 -28.40 -1.19 7.97
C ARG A 295 -28.22 -0.06 8.99
N GLN A 296 -28.52 -0.32 10.27
CA GLN A 296 -28.33 0.66 11.35
C GLN A 296 -26.86 0.96 11.57
N GLU A 297 -25.98 -0.07 11.61
CA GLU A 297 -24.54 0.13 11.76
C GLU A 297 -23.95 0.91 10.58
N LEU A 298 -24.40 0.63 9.37
CA LEU A 298 -23.97 1.35 8.17
C LEU A 298 -24.39 2.83 8.18
N GLN A 299 -25.44 3.25 8.89
CA GLN A 299 -25.84 4.66 9.02
C GLN A 299 -24.84 5.48 9.84
N SER A 300 -24.05 4.85 10.70
CA SER A 300 -23.03 5.54 11.50
C SER A 300 -21.78 5.94 10.71
N ARG A 301 -21.66 5.47 9.46
CA ARG A 301 -20.50 5.71 8.58
C ARG A 301 -20.39 7.15 8.15
N LYS A 302 -19.14 7.56 7.92
CA LYS A 302 -18.84 8.79 7.20
C LYS A 302 -19.09 8.62 5.70
N PRO A 303 -19.44 9.68 4.95
CA PRO A 303 -19.77 9.59 3.53
C PRO A 303 -18.66 9.02 2.63
N TYR A 304 -17.39 9.11 3.07
CA TYR A 304 -16.23 8.62 2.34
C TYR A 304 -15.84 7.18 2.70
N GLN A 305 -16.54 6.54 3.66
CA GLN A 305 -16.25 5.18 4.08
C GLN A 305 -16.98 4.14 3.24
N ILE A 306 -16.27 3.08 2.90
CA ILE A 306 -16.76 1.89 2.20
C ILE A 306 -16.58 0.71 3.15
N SER A 307 -17.62 -0.10 3.34
CA SER A 307 -17.66 -1.13 4.36
C SER A 307 -17.33 -2.51 3.82
N HIS A 308 -16.50 -3.21 4.55
CA HIS A 308 -16.35 -4.65 4.52
C HIS A 308 -17.08 -5.19 5.75
N VAL A 309 -18.25 -5.80 5.54
CA VAL A 309 -19.12 -6.30 6.61
C VAL A 309 -18.71 -7.73 6.97
N ILE A 310 -18.49 -7.98 8.25
CA ILE A 310 -18.15 -9.31 8.79
C ILE A 310 -19.21 -9.68 9.81
N LEU A 311 -20.02 -10.70 9.51
CA LEU A 311 -20.99 -11.25 10.43
C LEU A 311 -20.28 -12.26 11.33
N ARG A 312 -20.38 -12.10 12.65
CA ARG A 312 -19.74 -12.98 13.66
C ARG A 312 -20.74 -13.39 14.72
N GLY A 313 -20.38 -14.40 15.48
CA GLY A 313 -21.20 -14.92 16.58
C GLY A 313 -21.91 -16.20 16.21
N TYR A 314 -23.11 -16.39 16.75
CA TYR A 314 -23.90 -17.62 16.54
C TYR A 314 -25.20 -17.27 15.84
N ARG A 315 -25.59 -18.08 14.85
CA ARG A 315 -26.90 -17.98 14.21
C ARG A 315 -27.75 -19.21 14.56
N ASP A 316 -29.03 -19.07 14.49
CA ASP A 316 -29.90 -20.25 14.48
C ASP A 316 -29.51 -21.19 13.32
N ALA A 317 -29.45 -22.49 13.57
CA ALA A 317 -28.95 -23.48 12.60
C ALA A 317 -29.79 -23.57 11.31
N GLU A 318 -31.08 -23.21 11.39
CA GLU A 318 -32.04 -23.27 10.28
C GLU A 318 -32.15 -21.89 9.57
N THR A 319 -31.50 -20.85 10.09
CA THR A 319 -31.55 -19.50 9.51
C THR A 319 -30.47 -19.30 8.44
N GLU A 320 -30.90 -19.03 7.19
CA GLU A 320 -30.04 -18.50 6.13
C GLU A 320 -29.89 -17.00 6.28
N LEU A 321 -28.63 -16.55 6.32
CA LEU A 321 -28.32 -15.11 6.42
C LEU A 321 -28.51 -14.42 5.06
N PRO A 322 -29.05 -13.19 5.04
CA PRO A 322 -29.36 -12.47 3.81
C PRO A 322 -28.12 -11.79 3.21
N LEU A 323 -27.08 -12.56 2.86
CA LEU A 323 -25.78 -12.06 2.44
C LEU A 323 -25.87 -11.21 1.15
N ASP A 324 -26.69 -11.64 0.19
CA ASP A 324 -26.87 -10.92 -1.07
C ASP A 324 -27.56 -9.57 -0.85
N GLU A 325 -28.60 -9.51 0.00
CA GLU A 325 -29.27 -8.26 0.36
C GLU A 325 -28.29 -7.29 1.04
N ILE A 326 -27.44 -7.80 1.94
CA ILE A 326 -26.44 -6.98 2.62
C ILE A 326 -25.37 -6.50 1.61
N ALA A 327 -24.96 -7.33 0.67
CA ALA A 327 -23.99 -6.96 -0.35
C ALA A 327 -24.51 -5.86 -1.31
N GLU A 328 -25.82 -5.77 -1.52
CA GLU A 328 -26.48 -4.73 -2.32
C GLU A 328 -26.66 -3.40 -1.57
N MET A 329 -26.39 -3.35 -0.26
CA MET A 329 -26.49 -2.11 0.51
C MET A 329 -25.47 -1.08 0.04
N GLU A 330 -25.82 0.20 0.17
CA GLU A 330 -24.97 1.29 -0.29
C GLU A 330 -23.57 1.24 0.32
N ARG A 331 -22.51 1.30 -0.51
CA ARG A 331 -21.10 1.30 -0.11
C ARG A 331 -20.69 0.09 0.75
N VAL A 332 -21.27 -1.06 0.50
CA VAL A 332 -20.78 -2.35 0.97
C VAL A 332 -20.00 -3.00 -0.18
N VAL A 333 -18.69 -3.19 0.01
CA VAL A 333 -17.81 -3.78 -1.02
C VAL A 333 -17.71 -5.28 -0.87
N ARG A 334 -17.89 -5.78 0.34
CA ARG A 334 -17.78 -7.21 0.65
C ARG A 334 -18.58 -7.57 1.89
N VAL A 335 -19.14 -8.77 1.88
CA VAL A 335 -19.78 -9.39 3.04
C VAL A 335 -19.11 -10.73 3.29
N VAL A 336 -18.80 -11.01 4.54
CA VAL A 336 -18.22 -12.30 4.98
C VAL A 336 -19.06 -12.83 6.12
N ASP A 337 -19.53 -14.08 5.99
CA ASP A 337 -20.17 -14.82 7.07
C ASP A 337 -19.10 -15.63 7.82
N GLU A 338 -18.79 -15.20 9.04
CA GLU A 338 -17.95 -15.91 10.02
C GLU A 338 -18.80 -16.40 11.20
N THR A 339 -20.14 -16.48 11.04
CA THR A 339 -21.01 -17.01 12.09
C THR A 339 -20.90 -18.51 12.19
N GLU A 340 -21.17 -19.04 13.39
CA GLU A 340 -21.29 -20.47 13.64
C GLU A 340 -22.77 -20.81 13.92
N PRO A 341 -23.33 -21.94 13.42
CA PRO A 341 -24.66 -22.34 13.76
C PRO A 341 -24.74 -22.73 15.25
N ASP A 342 -25.74 -22.23 15.98
CA ASP A 342 -26.03 -22.68 17.36
C ASP A 342 -26.82 -23.98 17.33
N TYR A 343 -26.13 -25.08 17.36
CA TYR A 343 -26.75 -26.39 17.28
C TYR A 343 -27.51 -26.82 18.55
N GLN A 344 -27.34 -26.17 19.70
CA GLN A 344 -27.93 -26.56 20.94
C GLN A 344 -27.83 -28.08 21.15
N PHE A 345 -26.63 -28.63 21.22
CA PHE A 345 -26.34 -30.08 21.17
C PHE A 345 -27.16 -30.91 22.11
N ASP A 346 -27.56 -30.38 23.27
CA ASP A 346 -28.44 -31.12 24.20
C ASP A 346 -29.84 -31.31 23.64
N LEU A 347 -30.40 -30.34 22.93
CA LEU A 347 -31.68 -30.48 22.26
C LEU A 347 -31.56 -31.41 21.05
N LEU A 348 -30.46 -31.36 20.31
CA LEU A 348 -30.21 -32.29 19.20
C LEU A 348 -30.12 -33.74 19.70
N LYS A 349 -29.45 -34.00 20.81
CA LYS A 349 -29.39 -35.34 21.42
C LYS A 349 -30.79 -35.86 21.78
N GLN A 350 -31.67 -35.00 22.28
CA GLN A 350 -33.07 -35.38 22.58
C GLN A 350 -33.90 -35.60 21.31
N LYS A 351 -33.80 -34.69 20.33
CA LYS A 351 -34.56 -34.78 19.06
C LYS A 351 -34.18 -36.01 18.25
N TYR A 352 -32.93 -36.43 18.29
CA TYR A 352 -32.38 -37.55 17.53
C TYR A 352 -31.98 -38.73 18.42
N ASP A 353 -32.78 -38.98 19.48
CA ASP A 353 -32.55 -40.10 20.43
C ASP A 353 -32.43 -41.45 19.72
N GLY A 354 -31.47 -42.27 20.11
CA GLY A 354 -31.19 -43.59 19.52
C GLY A 354 -30.50 -43.57 18.14
N THR A 355 -30.26 -42.41 17.55
CA THR A 355 -29.65 -42.28 16.22
C THR A 355 -28.10 -42.21 16.26
N LEU A 356 -27.49 -42.29 15.05
CA LEU A 356 -26.05 -42.09 14.89
C LEU A 356 -25.63 -40.69 15.31
N LEU A 357 -26.45 -39.68 15.05
CA LEU A 357 -26.16 -38.27 15.37
C LEU A 357 -26.04 -38.09 16.90
N GLN A 358 -26.95 -38.64 17.70
CA GLN A 358 -26.82 -38.58 19.14
C GLN A 358 -25.50 -39.20 19.61
N LYS A 359 -25.22 -40.43 19.17
CA LYS A 359 -23.97 -41.13 19.55
C LYS A 359 -22.72 -40.39 19.13
N TYR A 360 -22.75 -39.77 17.97
CA TYR A 360 -21.63 -38.95 17.50
C TYR A 360 -21.37 -37.76 18.42
N ILE A 361 -22.42 -37.01 18.79
CA ILE A 361 -22.32 -35.88 19.71
C ILE A 361 -21.74 -36.33 21.05
N GLU A 362 -22.30 -37.40 21.66
CA GLU A 362 -21.84 -37.93 22.95
C GLU A 362 -20.35 -38.36 22.94
N VAL A 363 -19.89 -38.96 21.85
CA VAL A 363 -18.48 -39.36 21.69
C VAL A 363 -17.57 -38.15 21.53
N MET A 364 -17.97 -37.17 20.71
CA MET A 364 -17.17 -35.98 20.47
C MET A 364 -17.08 -35.05 21.69
N GLU A 365 -18.13 -34.96 22.50
CA GLU A 365 -18.14 -34.25 23.79
C GLU A 365 -17.06 -34.75 24.77
N GLN A 366 -16.68 -36.02 24.68
CA GLN A 366 -15.63 -36.62 25.51
C GLN A 366 -14.20 -36.36 25.00
N CYS A 367 -14.03 -35.75 23.81
CA CYS A 367 -12.73 -35.44 23.28
C CYS A 367 -11.97 -34.41 24.18
N PRO A 368 -10.78 -34.77 24.70
CA PRO A 368 -10.07 -33.92 25.66
C PRO A 368 -9.50 -32.65 25.03
N ASN A 369 -9.26 -32.64 23.73
CA ASN A 369 -8.80 -31.46 23.00
C ASN A 369 -9.99 -30.58 22.65
N LEU A 370 -10.11 -29.41 23.31
CA LEU A 370 -11.25 -28.50 23.17
C LEU A 370 -11.42 -27.96 21.75
N GLU A 371 -10.32 -27.61 21.06
CA GLU A 371 -10.39 -27.08 19.70
C GLU A 371 -10.82 -28.16 18.69
N LEU A 372 -10.23 -29.34 18.80
CA LEU A 372 -10.59 -30.47 17.96
C LEU A 372 -12.06 -30.90 18.22
N ARG A 373 -12.48 -30.96 19.50
CA ARG A 373 -13.84 -31.26 19.89
C ARG A 373 -14.83 -30.30 19.25
N LYS A 374 -14.56 -28.97 19.35
CA LYS A 374 -15.41 -27.94 18.75
C LYS A 374 -15.56 -28.17 17.24
N LYS A 375 -14.46 -28.24 16.52
CA LYS A 375 -14.44 -28.45 15.06
C LYS A 375 -15.16 -29.75 14.66
N ALA A 376 -14.88 -30.86 15.36
CA ALA A 376 -15.52 -32.15 15.07
C ALA A 376 -17.04 -32.11 15.30
N LEU A 377 -17.48 -31.53 16.40
CA LEU A 377 -18.90 -31.37 16.67
C LEU A 377 -19.60 -30.58 15.58
N TYR A 378 -19.10 -29.38 15.25
CA TYR A 378 -19.74 -28.52 14.27
C TYR A 378 -19.76 -29.14 12.88
N TYR A 379 -18.61 -29.54 12.32
CA TYR A 379 -18.55 -30.11 10.97
C TYR A 379 -19.28 -31.48 10.86
N GLY A 380 -19.15 -32.32 11.87
CA GLY A 380 -19.78 -33.64 11.83
C GLY A 380 -21.31 -33.60 12.01
N VAL A 381 -21.80 -32.72 12.89
CA VAL A 381 -23.24 -32.49 13.05
C VAL A 381 -23.84 -31.89 11.79
N GLN A 382 -23.19 -30.84 11.21
CA GLN A 382 -23.62 -30.27 9.95
C GLN A 382 -23.74 -31.32 8.85
N ALA A 383 -22.69 -32.09 8.60
CA ALA A 383 -22.69 -33.12 7.56
C ALA A 383 -23.80 -34.20 7.76
N MET A 384 -24.09 -34.55 9.02
CA MET A 384 -25.16 -35.53 9.33
C MET A 384 -26.56 -34.93 9.14
N LEU A 385 -26.77 -33.65 9.48
CA LEU A 385 -28.03 -32.96 9.27
C LEU A 385 -28.31 -32.76 7.77
N ASP A 386 -27.33 -32.29 7.01
CA ASP A 386 -27.44 -32.10 5.55
C ASP A 386 -27.84 -33.43 4.85
N THR A 387 -27.20 -34.55 5.26
CA THR A 387 -27.51 -35.87 4.69
C THR A 387 -28.92 -36.34 5.05
N ALA A 388 -29.42 -35.96 6.22
CA ALA A 388 -30.78 -36.33 6.66
C ALA A 388 -31.85 -35.52 5.89
N GLU A 389 -31.59 -34.29 5.50
CA GLU A 389 -32.48 -33.45 4.68
C GLU A 389 -32.54 -33.93 3.24
N GLU A 390 -31.36 -34.17 2.59
CA GLU A 390 -31.32 -34.76 1.25
C GLU A 390 -32.04 -36.10 1.13
N GLY A 391 -32.00 -36.89 2.22
CA GLY A 391 -32.74 -38.16 2.30
C GLY A 391 -34.24 -37.97 2.37
N ARG A 392 -34.76 -36.88 2.91
CA ARG A 392 -36.21 -36.58 2.98
C ARG A 392 -36.73 -36.04 1.65
N GLU A 393 -36.01 -35.23 0.96
CA GLU A 393 -36.38 -34.69 -0.38
C GLU A 393 -36.45 -35.78 -1.46
N ARG A 394 -35.71 -36.88 -1.31
CA ARG A 394 -35.75 -38.01 -2.28
C ARG A 394 -36.88 -39.00 -2.05
N ILE A 395 -37.63 -38.87 -0.97
CA ILE A 395 -38.72 -39.79 -0.60
C ILE A 395 -40.11 -39.09 -0.68
N GLY A 396 -40.18 -37.79 -0.89
CA GLY A 396 -41.41 -37.00 -1.12
C GLY A 396 -41.58 -36.70 -2.60
#